data_4e2a97a9c93b182c6e8dee2848697442
#
_entry.id   4e2a97a9c93b182c6e8dee2848697442
#
_cell.length_a   1.000
_cell.length_b   1.000
_cell.length_c   1.000
_cell.angle_alpha   90.00
_cell.angle_beta   90.00
_cell.angle_gamma   90.00
#
_symmetry.space_group_name_H-M   'P 1'
#
loop_
_entity.id
_entity.type
_entity.pdbx_description
1 polymer ?
#
loop_
_entity_poly.entity_id
_entity_poly.type
_entity_poly.pdbx_seq_one_letter_code
_entity_poly.pdbx_strand_id
1 'polypeptide(L)'
;MIFNIKFSITITSKFLLYFYICLDKQKQIIMSINKVTIVGIKGFKGSGKDTVASIISYILHDGIMKANYDTWLLYHKKGFVENDEIIIHFADKLKDDISEFCGIDRKLLDKQEIKENYYYNFKTGIVSTNIKDVDYVINNALEFDNLSTLLLSNTNVSIKIRTLLQYYGTNVIRNHFWHKAFINYTINKAFDIINSKGQCIIADVRFENDECEAIKQCGGMIIRVDRKFNNNDNHESEQIKISQDDYVIDNTGTFVGLFYKVLKFVTDYMV
;
A
#
# COMPACT_ATOMS: atom_id res chain seq x y z
N MET A 1 -0.56 -5.03 -43.22
CA MET A 1 0.19 -5.18 -41.97
C MET A 1 0.85 -3.87 -41.45
N ILE A 2 1.13 -2.90 -42.27
CA ILE A 2 1.78 -1.61 -41.93
C ILE A 2 0.79 -0.59 -41.34
N PHE A 3 -0.51 -0.66 -41.65
CA PHE A 3 -1.53 0.28 -41.15
C PHE A 3 -1.87 0.10 -39.66
N ASN A 4 -1.77 -1.12 -39.14
CA ASN A 4 -2.06 -1.40 -37.73
C ASN A 4 -0.96 -0.94 -36.77
N ILE A 5 0.29 -0.87 -37.22
CA ILE A 5 1.43 -0.43 -36.37
C ILE A 5 1.42 1.09 -36.18
N LYS A 6 1.06 1.88 -37.21
CA LYS A 6 0.94 3.34 -37.08
C LYS A 6 -0.20 3.77 -36.17
N PHE A 7 -1.31 3.04 -36.14
CA PHE A 7 -2.46 3.37 -35.29
C PHE A 7 -2.15 3.09 -33.82
N SER A 8 -1.44 1.99 -33.51
CA SER A 8 -1.00 1.65 -32.13
C SER A 8 0.01 2.65 -31.58
N ILE A 9 0.98 3.10 -32.36
CA ILE A 9 2.00 4.08 -31.97
C ILE A 9 1.38 5.47 -31.68
N THR A 10 0.36 5.85 -32.46
CA THR A 10 -0.31 7.15 -32.32
C THR A 10 -1.21 7.20 -31.07
N ILE A 11 -1.84 6.09 -30.69
CA ILE A 11 -2.65 5.99 -29.47
C ILE A 11 -1.75 6.01 -28.23
N THR A 12 -0.66 5.26 -28.23
CA THR A 12 0.30 5.24 -27.11
C THR A 12 0.99 6.58 -26.91
N SER A 13 1.36 7.28 -27.97
CA SER A 13 2.00 8.61 -27.86
C SER A 13 1.02 9.69 -27.38
N LYS A 14 -0.23 9.68 -27.84
CA LYS A 14 -1.28 10.59 -27.34
C LYS A 14 -1.65 10.29 -25.88
N PHE A 15 -1.70 9.01 -25.47
CA PHE A 15 -1.98 8.62 -24.11
C PHE A 15 -0.84 9.04 -23.17
N LEU A 16 0.41 8.85 -23.57
CA LEU A 16 1.59 9.31 -22.85
C LEU A 16 1.66 10.84 -22.76
N LEU A 17 1.32 11.56 -23.82
CA LEU A 17 1.30 13.02 -23.82
C LEU A 17 0.18 13.57 -22.93
N TYR A 18 -1.02 12.96 -22.98
CA TYR A 18 -2.14 13.35 -22.10
C TYR A 18 -1.82 13.08 -20.63
N PHE A 19 -1.16 11.95 -20.36
CA PHE A 19 -0.67 11.59 -19.02
C PHE A 19 0.39 12.56 -18.52
N TYR A 20 1.33 12.98 -19.39
CA TYR A 20 2.37 13.96 -19.07
C TYR A 20 1.78 15.35 -18.77
N ILE A 21 0.81 15.80 -19.56
CA ILE A 21 0.13 17.10 -19.37
C ILE A 21 -0.72 17.09 -18.09
N CYS A 22 -1.38 15.99 -17.76
CA CYS A 22 -2.11 15.85 -16.49
C CYS A 22 -1.19 15.92 -15.28
N LEU A 23 -0.04 15.22 -15.33
CA LEU A 23 0.96 15.26 -14.26
C LEU A 23 1.57 16.66 -14.09
N ASP A 24 1.83 17.38 -15.19
CA ASP A 24 2.47 18.69 -15.16
C ASP A 24 1.51 19.78 -14.62
N LYS A 25 0.22 19.74 -15.01
CA LYS A 25 -0.80 20.62 -14.44
C LYS A 25 -1.05 20.37 -12.95
N GLN A 26 -1.04 19.12 -12.52
CA GLN A 26 -1.18 18.76 -11.11
C GLN A 26 0.05 19.16 -10.28
N LYS A 27 1.27 19.04 -10.82
CA LYS A 27 2.50 19.57 -10.19
C LYS A 27 2.44 21.06 -9.96
N GLN A 28 1.91 21.85 -10.91
CA GLN A 28 1.82 23.32 -10.76
C GLN A 28 0.85 23.75 -9.66
N ILE A 29 -0.23 23.00 -9.42
CA ILE A 29 -1.21 23.28 -8.35
C ILE A 29 -0.59 22.99 -6.97
N ILE A 30 0.17 21.89 -6.85
CA ILE A 30 0.79 21.48 -5.56
C ILE A 30 2.00 22.36 -5.19
N MET A 31 2.79 22.83 -6.16
CA MET A 31 3.95 23.69 -5.91
C MET A 31 3.60 25.12 -5.40
N SER A 32 2.34 25.51 -5.46
CA SER A 32 1.90 26.84 -4.97
C SER A 32 1.56 26.88 -3.47
N ILE A 33 1.57 25.74 -2.80
CA ILE A 33 1.23 25.63 -1.36
C ILE A 33 2.49 25.17 -0.61
N ASN A 34 2.98 25.97 0.31
CA ASN A 34 4.11 25.64 1.20
C ASN A 34 3.83 24.46 2.17
N LYS A 35 2.76 23.69 1.97
CA LYS A 35 2.31 22.63 2.85
C LYS A 35 2.35 21.27 2.16
N VAL A 36 2.74 20.25 2.89
CA VAL A 36 2.77 18.86 2.40
C VAL A 36 1.34 18.33 2.33
N THR A 37 0.92 17.90 1.14
CA THR A 37 -0.42 17.32 0.89
C THR A 37 -0.42 15.82 0.76
N ILE A 38 0.73 15.21 0.41
CA ILE A 38 0.93 13.76 0.34
C ILE A 38 1.99 13.34 1.36
N VAL A 39 1.65 12.39 2.23
CA VAL A 39 2.60 11.80 3.16
C VAL A 39 2.67 10.29 2.93
N GLY A 40 3.87 9.79 2.61
CA GLY A 40 4.15 8.36 2.57
C GLY A 40 4.73 7.88 3.90
N ILE A 41 4.25 6.77 4.43
CA ILE A 41 4.73 6.20 5.69
C ILE A 41 5.42 4.87 5.41
N LYS A 42 6.72 4.78 5.71
CA LYS A 42 7.52 3.55 5.60
C LYS A 42 8.00 3.07 6.97
N GLY A 43 8.33 1.80 7.06
CA GLY A 43 8.82 1.15 8.30
C GLY A 43 8.58 -0.35 8.25
N PHE A 44 9.31 -1.11 9.04
CA PHE A 44 9.20 -2.57 9.11
C PHE A 44 7.78 -3.02 9.51
N LYS A 45 7.46 -4.29 9.23
CA LYS A 45 6.23 -4.92 9.72
C LYS A 45 6.14 -4.76 11.24
N GLY A 46 5.00 -4.26 11.73
CA GLY A 46 4.80 -4.01 13.17
C GLY A 46 5.47 -2.75 13.72
N SER A 47 6.11 -1.90 12.90
CA SER A 47 6.71 -0.65 13.38
C SER A 47 5.69 0.39 13.86
N GLY A 48 4.41 0.26 13.51
CA GLY A 48 3.34 1.19 13.89
C GLY A 48 2.99 2.21 12.80
N LYS A 49 3.22 1.88 11.53
CA LYS A 49 2.85 2.74 10.38
C LYS A 49 1.38 3.12 10.39
N ASP A 50 0.50 2.13 10.55
CA ASP A 50 -0.95 2.34 10.56
C ASP A 50 -1.38 3.21 11.76
N THR A 51 -0.72 3.05 12.92
CA THR A 51 -0.93 3.91 14.08
C THR A 51 -0.53 5.36 13.80
N VAL A 52 0.61 5.58 13.15
CA VAL A 52 1.07 6.92 12.75
C VAL A 52 0.09 7.53 11.72
N ALA A 53 -0.34 6.77 10.72
CA ALA A 53 -1.34 7.22 9.75
C ALA A 53 -2.64 7.64 10.44
N SER A 54 -3.12 6.84 11.37
CA SER A 54 -4.30 7.08 12.19
C SER A 54 -4.19 8.37 13.01
N ILE A 55 -3.04 8.62 13.65
CA ILE A 55 -2.83 9.84 14.42
C ILE A 55 -2.82 11.07 13.50
N ILE A 56 -2.13 11.00 12.35
CA ILE A 56 -2.10 12.09 11.37
C ILE A 56 -3.53 12.43 10.92
N SER A 57 -4.27 11.42 10.50
CA SER A 57 -5.64 11.60 10.03
C SER A 57 -6.56 12.21 11.09
N TYR A 58 -6.49 11.73 12.33
CA TYR A 58 -7.23 12.30 13.45
C TYR A 58 -6.90 13.79 13.67
N ILE A 59 -5.60 14.15 13.66
CA ILE A 59 -5.17 15.54 13.87
C ILE A 59 -5.67 16.45 12.75
N LEU A 60 -5.63 15.95 11.50
CA LEU A 60 -6.10 16.70 10.33
C LEU A 60 -7.63 16.90 10.36
N HIS A 61 -8.37 15.90 10.84
CA HIS A 61 -9.83 15.97 10.96
C HIS A 61 -10.29 16.91 12.09
N ASP A 62 -9.76 16.73 13.30
CA ASP A 62 -10.19 17.50 14.48
C ASP A 62 -9.51 18.89 14.57
N GLY A 63 -8.39 19.06 13.87
CA GLY A 63 -7.53 20.25 13.92
C GLY A 63 -6.57 20.25 15.10
N ILE A 64 -5.39 20.85 14.89
CA ILE A 64 -4.27 20.84 15.85
C ILE A 64 -4.67 21.33 17.25
N MET A 65 -5.48 22.39 17.32
CA MET A 65 -5.89 23.01 18.58
C MET A 65 -6.80 22.13 19.45
N LYS A 66 -7.49 21.17 18.83
CA LYS A 66 -8.41 20.23 19.51
C LYS A 66 -7.80 18.83 19.66
N ALA A 67 -6.68 18.57 18.98
CA ALA A 67 -6.04 17.26 18.98
C ALA A 67 -5.60 16.86 20.40
N ASN A 68 -6.13 15.73 20.87
CA ASN A 68 -5.93 15.24 22.22
C ASN A 68 -5.72 13.70 22.17
N TYR A 69 -4.71 13.22 22.88
CA TYR A 69 -4.35 11.80 22.93
C TYR A 69 -5.50 10.90 23.39
N ASP A 70 -6.19 11.26 24.47
CA ASP A 70 -7.24 10.41 25.04
C ASP A 70 -8.44 10.31 24.09
N THR A 71 -8.76 11.38 23.40
CA THR A 71 -9.82 11.39 22.38
C THR A 71 -9.42 10.53 21.17
N TRP A 72 -8.18 10.67 20.67
CA TRP A 72 -7.66 9.80 19.62
C TRP A 72 -7.70 8.32 20.02
N LEU A 73 -7.28 8.00 21.26
CA LEU A 73 -7.27 6.62 21.75
C LEU A 73 -8.67 6.01 21.81
N LEU A 74 -9.69 6.80 22.15
CA LEU A 74 -11.09 6.36 22.12
C LEU A 74 -11.56 6.06 20.70
N TYR A 75 -11.21 6.89 19.73
CA TYR A 75 -11.54 6.66 18.33
C TYR A 75 -10.81 5.43 17.79
N HIS A 76 -9.53 5.33 18.03
CA HIS A 76 -8.71 4.20 17.60
C HIS A 76 -9.23 2.85 18.13
N LYS A 77 -9.59 2.77 19.43
CA LYS A 77 -10.18 1.57 20.03
C LYS A 77 -11.55 1.18 19.44
N LYS A 78 -12.30 2.15 18.91
CA LYS A 78 -13.60 1.92 18.25
C LYS A 78 -13.47 1.54 16.78
N GLY A 79 -12.26 1.43 16.24
CA GLY A 79 -12.02 1.11 14.82
C GLY A 79 -12.39 2.26 13.86
N PHE A 80 -12.52 3.49 14.35
CA PHE A 80 -12.95 4.65 13.56
C PHE A 80 -11.96 4.98 12.43
N VAL A 81 -10.72 4.52 12.55
CA VAL A 81 -9.64 4.79 11.59
C VAL A 81 -9.62 3.82 10.42
N GLU A 82 -10.22 2.65 10.55
CA GLU A 82 -10.25 1.65 9.46
C GLU A 82 -11.02 2.12 8.22
N ASN A 83 -11.82 3.17 8.33
CA ASN A 83 -12.62 3.75 7.26
C ASN A 83 -12.19 5.18 6.89
N ASP A 84 -10.96 5.57 7.23
CA ASP A 84 -10.51 6.93 6.96
C ASP A 84 -10.23 7.13 5.47
N GLU A 85 -11.04 7.95 4.83
CA GLU A 85 -11.02 8.19 3.39
C GLU A 85 -9.72 8.84 2.87
N ILE A 86 -8.88 9.39 3.76
CA ILE A 86 -7.58 10.00 3.37
C ILE A 86 -6.40 9.03 3.50
N ILE A 87 -6.60 7.84 4.10
CA ILE A 87 -5.56 6.81 4.24
C ILE A 87 -5.74 5.77 3.13
N ILE A 88 -4.69 5.55 2.35
CA ILE A 88 -4.63 4.54 1.30
C ILE A 88 -3.33 3.73 1.38
N HIS A 89 -3.29 2.61 0.65
CA HIS A 89 -2.13 1.72 0.60
C HIS A 89 -1.79 1.37 -0.85
N PHE A 90 -0.50 1.18 -1.16
CA PHE A 90 -0.08 0.62 -2.46
C PHE A 90 -0.66 -0.78 -2.67
N ALA A 91 -0.83 -1.53 -1.60
CA ALA A 91 -1.42 -2.87 -1.64
C ALA A 91 -2.95 -2.90 -1.79
N ASP A 92 -3.67 -1.77 -1.79
CA ASP A 92 -5.14 -1.78 -1.87
C ASP A 92 -5.61 -2.34 -3.20
N LYS A 93 -5.10 -1.83 -4.34
CA LYS A 93 -5.48 -2.33 -5.67
C LYS A 93 -5.14 -3.81 -5.85
N LEU A 94 -3.99 -4.25 -5.35
CA LEU A 94 -3.60 -5.66 -5.32
C LEU A 94 -4.66 -6.54 -4.62
N LYS A 95 -5.15 -6.10 -3.46
CA LYS A 95 -6.15 -6.85 -2.68
C LYS A 95 -7.52 -6.78 -3.34
N ASP A 96 -7.86 -5.65 -3.96
CA ASP A 96 -9.11 -5.50 -4.72
C ASP A 96 -9.14 -6.47 -5.90
N ASP A 97 -8.04 -6.59 -6.66
CA ASP A 97 -7.92 -7.52 -7.78
C ASP A 97 -8.06 -8.98 -7.34
N ILE A 98 -7.35 -9.37 -6.27
CA ILE A 98 -7.45 -10.73 -5.73
C ILE A 98 -8.85 -11.01 -5.17
N SER A 99 -9.49 -10.04 -4.53
CA SER A 99 -10.86 -10.15 -4.07
C SER A 99 -11.82 -10.43 -5.23
N GLU A 100 -11.69 -9.67 -6.31
CA GLU A 100 -12.52 -9.82 -7.50
C GLU A 100 -12.26 -11.15 -8.23
N PHE A 101 -11.00 -11.48 -8.51
CA PHE A 101 -10.65 -12.69 -9.29
C PHE A 101 -10.89 -13.99 -8.53
N CYS A 102 -10.65 -14.01 -7.22
CA CYS A 102 -10.78 -15.20 -6.40
C CYS A 102 -12.11 -15.29 -5.64
N GLY A 103 -12.96 -14.27 -5.69
CA GLY A 103 -14.21 -14.22 -4.91
C GLY A 103 -13.97 -14.17 -3.39
N ILE A 104 -12.81 -13.69 -2.94
CA ILE A 104 -12.49 -13.58 -1.51
C ILE A 104 -13.00 -12.23 -0.99
N ASP A 105 -13.73 -12.22 0.14
CA ASP A 105 -14.15 -10.96 0.75
C ASP A 105 -12.92 -10.06 1.02
N ARG A 106 -12.95 -8.84 0.46
CA ARG A 106 -11.87 -7.85 0.56
C ARG A 106 -11.40 -7.63 1.99
N LYS A 107 -12.34 -7.59 2.95
CA LYS A 107 -12.05 -7.38 4.38
C LYS A 107 -11.22 -8.51 5.00
N LEU A 108 -11.31 -9.73 4.46
CA LEU A 108 -10.48 -10.85 4.92
C LEU A 108 -9.01 -10.64 4.53
N LEU A 109 -8.76 -10.03 3.36
CA LEU A 109 -7.40 -9.76 2.87
C LEU A 109 -6.65 -8.69 3.68
N ASP A 110 -7.33 -7.94 4.55
CA ASP A 110 -6.69 -7.01 5.49
C ASP A 110 -6.25 -7.68 6.79
N LYS A 111 -6.92 -8.78 7.18
CA LYS A 111 -6.63 -9.47 8.43
C LYS A 111 -5.31 -10.24 8.37
N GLN A 112 -4.40 -9.93 9.30
CA GLN A 112 -3.09 -10.59 9.38
C GLN A 112 -3.23 -12.08 9.61
N GLU A 113 -4.16 -12.52 10.46
CA GLU A 113 -4.43 -13.94 10.75
C GLU A 113 -4.79 -14.71 9.46
N ILE A 114 -5.68 -14.13 8.64
CA ILE A 114 -6.11 -14.76 7.38
C ILE A 114 -4.93 -14.90 6.42
N LYS A 115 -4.12 -13.85 6.27
CA LYS A 115 -2.94 -13.90 5.40
C LYS A 115 -1.93 -14.96 5.81
N GLU A 116 -1.75 -15.18 7.11
CA GLU A 116 -0.71 -16.09 7.61
C GLU A 116 -1.17 -17.54 7.79
N ASN A 117 -2.45 -17.78 8.04
CA ASN A 117 -2.92 -19.10 8.46
C ASN A 117 -3.92 -19.74 7.52
N TYR A 118 -4.44 -19.00 6.52
CA TYR A 118 -5.47 -19.50 5.61
C TYR A 118 -4.92 -19.72 4.19
N TYR A 119 -5.59 -20.63 3.47
CA TYR A 119 -5.27 -21.05 2.12
C TYR A 119 -6.48 -20.87 1.22
N TYR A 120 -6.25 -20.40 0.00
CA TYR A 120 -7.24 -20.39 -1.07
C TYR A 120 -7.09 -21.67 -1.89
N ASN A 121 -8.17 -22.39 -2.09
CA ASN A 121 -8.22 -23.60 -2.90
C ASN A 121 -8.72 -23.28 -4.31
N PHE A 122 -7.90 -23.50 -5.32
CA PHE A 122 -8.24 -23.17 -6.71
C PHE A 122 -9.39 -24.02 -7.29
N LYS A 123 -9.58 -25.25 -6.80
CA LYS A 123 -10.64 -26.14 -7.31
C LYS A 123 -12.00 -25.79 -6.73
N THR A 124 -12.08 -25.41 -5.48
CA THR A 124 -13.34 -25.16 -4.78
C THR A 124 -13.68 -23.68 -4.63
N GLY A 125 -12.70 -22.77 -4.80
CA GLY A 125 -12.85 -21.36 -4.52
C GLY A 125 -12.97 -21.01 -3.02
N ILE A 126 -12.65 -21.95 -2.12
CA ILE A 126 -12.86 -21.79 -0.68
C ILE A 126 -11.57 -21.35 0.01
N VAL A 127 -11.70 -20.40 0.96
CA VAL A 127 -10.64 -20.01 1.89
C VAL A 127 -10.80 -20.79 3.19
N SER A 128 -9.77 -21.57 3.59
CA SER A 128 -9.84 -22.44 4.76
C SER A 128 -8.45 -22.65 5.39
N THR A 129 -8.44 -23.02 6.66
CA THR A 129 -7.24 -23.56 7.34
C THR A 129 -7.09 -25.08 7.10
N ASN A 130 -8.17 -25.75 6.64
CA ASN A 130 -8.15 -27.19 6.38
C ASN A 130 -7.56 -27.48 5.00
N ILE A 131 -6.44 -28.18 4.97
CA ILE A 131 -5.73 -28.62 3.77
C ILE A 131 -5.59 -30.16 3.66
N LYS A 132 -6.44 -30.92 4.40
CA LYS A 132 -6.30 -32.39 4.48
C LYS A 132 -6.57 -33.11 3.15
N ASP A 133 -7.48 -32.56 2.32
CA ASP A 133 -7.87 -33.17 1.05
C ASP A 133 -7.24 -32.43 -0.15
N VAL A 134 -6.10 -31.78 0.06
CA VAL A 134 -5.38 -31.00 -0.95
C VAL A 134 -4.20 -31.81 -1.45
N ASP A 135 -4.09 -31.98 -2.78
CA ASP A 135 -3.01 -32.75 -3.41
C ASP A 135 -1.68 -31.98 -3.36
N TYR A 136 -1.73 -30.64 -3.47
CA TYR A 136 -0.55 -29.80 -3.47
C TYR A 136 -0.80 -28.47 -2.74
N VAL A 137 0.11 -28.08 -1.84
CA VAL A 137 0.03 -26.84 -1.05
C VAL A 137 1.20 -25.92 -1.38
N ILE A 138 0.90 -24.71 -1.84
CA ILE A 138 1.89 -23.67 -2.15
C ILE A 138 2.03 -22.73 -0.94
N ASN A 139 3.21 -22.74 -0.31
CA ASN A 139 3.53 -21.92 0.85
C ASN A 139 4.42 -20.73 0.54
N ASN A 140 5.16 -20.77 -0.56
CA ASN A 140 6.09 -19.71 -0.96
C ASN A 140 6.05 -19.46 -2.48
N ALA A 141 6.55 -18.31 -2.92
CA ALA A 141 6.48 -17.88 -4.31
C ALA A 141 7.34 -18.73 -5.27
N LEU A 142 8.36 -19.41 -4.79
CA LEU A 142 9.24 -20.25 -5.63
C LEU A 142 8.53 -21.52 -6.13
N GLU A 143 7.48 -21.96 -5.45
CA GLU A 143 6.67 -23.12 -5.82
C GLU A 143 5.69 -22.83 -6.96
N PHE A 144 5.58 -21.59 -7.39
CA PHE A 144 4.60 -21.13 -8.39
C PHE A 144 4.90 -21.52 -9.83
N ASP A 145 6.14 -21.81 -10.16
CA ASP A 145 6.56 -22.11 -11.54
C ASP A 145 5.79 -23.30 -12.15
N ASN A 146 5.29 -24.19 -11.30
CA ASN A 146 4.51 -25.35 -11.68
C ASN A 146 2.98 -25.16 -11.58
N LEU A 147 2.48 -24.00 -11.13
CA LEU A 147 1.06 -23.83 -10.84
C LEU A 147 0.17 -24.08 -12.07
N SER A 148 0.54 -23.52 -13.23
CA SER A 148 -0.23 -23.71 -14.46
C SER A 148 -0.33 -25.19 -14.85
N THR A 149 0.76 -25.95 -14.73
CA THR A 149 0.79 -27.37 -14.99
C THR A 149 -0.07 -28.16 -14.01
N LEU A 150 0.01 -27.82 -12.72
CA LEU A 150 -0.81 -28.44 -11.66
C LEU A 150 -2.30 -28.18 -11.88
N LEU A 151 -2.70 -26.96 -12.24
CA LEU A 151 -4.10 -26.61 -12.51
C LEU A 151 -4.61 -27.30 -13.77
N LEU A 152 -3.79 -27.41 -14.82
CA LEU A 152 -4.15 -28.12 -16.06
C LEU A 152 -4.28 -29.64 -15.85
N SER A 153 -3.53 -30.23 -14.94
CA SER A 153 -3.62 -31.66 -14.58
C SER A 153 -4.79 -32.00 -13.64
N ASN A 154 -5.68 -31.04 -13.38
CA ASN A 154 -6.82 -31.19 -12.45
C ASN A 154 -6.40 -31.53 -11.00
N THR A 155 -5.18 -31.20 -10.62
CA THR A 155 -4.65 -31.34 -9.26
C THR A 155 -5.41 -30.42 -8.32
N ASN A 156 -5.75 -30.90 -7.13
CA ASN A 156 -6.38 -30.06 -6.10
C ASN A 156 -5.33 -29.22 -5.39
N VAL A 157 -5.16 -27.97 -5.82
CA VAL A 157 -4.11 -27.05 -5.34
C VAL A 157 -4.67 -26.03 -4.38
N SER A 158 -3.99 -25.82 -3.26
CA SER A 158 -4.24 -24.72 -2.34
C SER A 158 -3.00 -23.84 -2.17
N ILE A 159 -3.21 -22.53 -2.02
CA ILE A 159 -2.15 -21.56 -1.84
C ILE A 159 -2.39 -20.74 -0.59
N LYS A 160 -1.33 -20.51 0.19
CA LYS A 160 -1.37 -19.58 1.33
C LYS A 160 -1.76 -18.17 0.87
N ILE A 161 -2.70 -17.51 1.54
CA ILE A 161 -3.20 -16.19 1.14
C ILE A 161 -2.07 -15.16 1.02
N ARG A 162 -1.13 -15.13 1.94
CA ARG A 162 0.05 -14.24 1.84
C ARG A 162 0.86 -14.50 0.57
N THR A 163 1.11 -15.75 0.26
CA THR A 163 1.86 -16.16 -0.94
C THR A 163 1.14 -15.77 -2.21
N LEU A 164 -0.19 -15.94 -2.27
CA LEU A 164 -1.02 -15.50 -3.39
C LEU A 164 -0.88 -13.99 -3.65
N LEU A 165 -1.01 -13.18 -2.59
CA LEU A 165 -0.85 -11.73 -2.69
C LEU A 165 0.57 -11.33 -3.13
N GLN A 166 1.61 -11.93 -2.57
CA GLN A 166 3.00 -11.64 -2.93
C GLN A 166 3.31 -12.03 -4.37
N TYR A 167 2.86 -13.21 -4.80
CA TYR A 167 3.08 -13.67 -6.16
C TYR A 167 2.35 -12.77 -7.19
N TYR A 168 1.06 -12.50 -6.98
CA TYR A 168 0.31 -11.64 -7.89
C TYR A 168 0.93 -10.24 -7.98
N GLY A 169 1.24 -9.62 -6.84
CA GLY A 169 1.79 -8.27 -6.80
C GLY A 169 3.18 -8.15 -7.43
N THR A 170 4.08 -9.09 -7.12
CA THR A 170 5.47 -9.03 -7.56
C THR A 170 5.66 -9.74 -8.89
N ASN A 171 5.32 -11.05 -8.96
CA ASN A 171 5.66 -11.84 -10.13
C ASN A 171 4.74 -11.53 -11.31
N VAL A 172 3.42 -11.44 -11.10
CA VAL A 172 2.49 -11.21 -12.22
C VAL A 172 2.50 -9.74 -12.64
N ILE A 173 2.19 -8.83 -11.73
CA ILE A 173 2.00 -7.43 -12.12
C ILE A 173 3.33 -6.71 -12.29
N ARG A 174 4.18 -6.72 -11.26
CA ARG A 174 5.40 -5.91 -11.24
C ARG A 174 6.44 -6.39 -12.24
N ASN A 175 6.69 -7.69 -12.33
CA ASN A 175 7.75 -8.25 -13.15
C ASN A 175 7.32 -8.55 -14.59
N HIS A 176 6.06 -8.95 -14.84
CA HIS A 176 5.61 -9.43 -16.12
C HIS A 176 4.61 -8.52 -16.83
N PHE A 177 3.88 -7.66 -16.11
CA PHE A 177 2.91 -6.76 -16.74
C PHE A 177 3.45 -5.33 -16.82
N TRP A 178 3.53 -4.64 -15.68
CA TRP A 178 4.03 -3.27 -15.64
C TRP A 178 4.52 -2.91 -14.23
N HIS A 179 5.82 -2.68 -14.12
CA HIS A 179 6.51 -2.42 -12.87
C HIS A 179 5.88 -1.31 -12.02
N LYS A 180 5.36 -0.24 -12.63
CA LYS A 180 4.76 0.91 -11.95
C LYS A 180 3.23 0.88 -11.89
N ALA A 181 2.55 -0.23 -12.22
CA ALA A 181 1.09 -0.28 -12.30
C ALA A 181 0.40 0.16 -11.00
N PHE A 182 0.76 -0.46 -9.88
CA PHE A 182 0.18 -0.11 -8.57
C PHE A 182 0.59 1.28 -8.09
N ILE A 183 1.82 1.70 -8.41
CA ILE A 183 2.30 3.05 -8.06
C ILE A 183 1.45 4.10 -8.75
N ASN A 184 1.27 4.01 -10.06
CA ASN A 184 0.47 4.96 -10.81
C ASN A 184 -1.00 4.96 -10.37
N TYR A 185 -1.57 3.78 -10.12
CA TYR A 185 -2.93 3.69 -9.58
C TYR A 185 -3.06 4.44 -8.25
N THR A 186 -2.15 4.17 -7.31
CA THR A 186 -2.20 4.76 -5.96
C THR A 186 -1.94 6.27 -5.99
N ILE A 187 -0.98 6.73 -6.80
CA ILE A 187 -0.72 8.18 -6.95
C ILE A 187 -1.92 8.90 -7.57
N ASN A 188 -2.57 8.33 -8.59
CA ASN A 188 -3.79 8.93 -9.16
C ASN A 188 -4.91 8.98 -8.12
N LYS A 189 -5.14 7.91 -7.37
CA LYS A 189 -6.11 7.88 -6.27
C LYS A 189 -5.77 8.91 -5.18
N ALA A 190 -4.49 9.11 -4.86
CA ALA A 190 -4.04 10.13 -3.92
C ALA A 190 -4.40 11.55 -4.40
N PHE A 191 -4.24 11.84 -5.70
CA PHE A 191 -4.67 13.13 -6.25
C PHE A 191 -6.18 13.35 -6.20
N ASP A 192 -6.99 12.32 -6.46
CA ASP A 192 -8.45 12.40 -6.33
C ASP A 192 -8.85 12.73 -4.88
N ILE A 193 -8.18 12.10 -3.92
CA ILE A 193 -8.38 12.37 -2.48
C ILE A 193 -7.94 13.79 -2.13
N ILE A 194 -6.78 14.25 -2.59
CA ILE A 194 -6.31 15.63 -2.33
C ILE A 194 -7.26 16.66 -2.91
N ASN A 195 -7.77 16.43 -4.11
CA ASN A 195 -8.74 17.34 -4.74
C ASN A 195 -10.05 17.44 -3.95
N SER A 196 -10.46 16.40 -3.24
CA SER A 196 -11.72 16.35 -2.48
C SER A 196 -11.55 16.66 -0.99
N LYS A 197 -10.42 16.25 -0.39
CA LYS A 197 -10.17 16.30 1.06
C LYS A 197 -8.96 17.17 1.46
N GLY A 198 -8.15 17.59 0.50
CA GLY A 198 -6.96 18.43 0.70
C GLY A 198 -5.67 17.69 1.01
N GLN A 199 -5.73 16.48 1.55
CA GLN A 199 -4.55 15.73 1.99
C GLN A 199 -4.74 14.23 1.81
N CYS A 200 -3.62 13.48 1.61
CA CYS A 200 -3.63 12.03 1.47
C CYS A 200 -2.44 11.40 2.20
N ILE A 201 -2.66 10.25 2.83
CA ILE A 201 -1.66 9.46 3.55
C ILE A 201 -1.54 8.10 2.88
N ILE A 202 -0.32 7.70 2.49
CA ILE A 202 -0.02 6.38 1.94
C ILE A 202 0.74 5.58 2.99
N ALA A 203 0.09 4.60 3.63
CA ALA A 203 0.54 4.03 4.90
C ALA A 203 1.45 2.78 4.78
N ASP A 204 1.77 2.29 3.58
CA ASP A 204 2.53 1.05 3.38
C ASP A 204 3.71 1.16 2.41
N VAL A 205 4.36 2.32 2.37
CA VAL A 205 5.50 2.57 1.48
C VAL A 205 6.68 1.63 1.80
N ARG A 206 7.26 1.00 0.77
CA ARG A 206 8.31 -0.01 0.93
C ARG A 206 9.51 0.18 0.00
N PHE A 207 9.27 0.56 -1.26
CA PHE A 207 10.28 0.58 -2.30
C PHE A 207 10.84 1.99 -2.52
N GLU A 208 12.14 2.17 -2.20
CA GLU A 208 12.79 3.49 -2.23
C GLU A 208 12.81 4.12 -3.62
N ASN A 209 13.28 3.35 -4.62
CA ASN A 209 13.48 3.86 -5.97
C ASN A 209 12.19 4.01 -6.79
N ASP A 210 11.06 3.55 -6.26
CA ASP A 210 9.79 3.51 -6.96
C ASP A 210 8.72 4.29 -6.19
N GLU A 211 8.28 3.75 -5.04
CA GLU A 211 7.16 4.29 -4.26
C GLU A 211 7.54 5.59 -3.56
N CYS A 212 8.72 5.63 -2.88
CA CYS A 212 9.20 6.84 -2.24
C CYS A 212 9.49 7.93 -3.26
N GLU A 213 10.14 7.57 -4.38
CA GLU A 213 10.44 8.54 -5.44
C GLU A 213 9.17 9.09 -6.07
N ALA A 214 8.15 8.26 -6.35
CA ALA A 214 6.88 8.71 -6.89
C ALA A 214 6.18 9.72 -5.97
N ILE A 215 6.18 9.48 -4.65
CA ILE A 215 5.62 10.40 -3.66
C ILE A 215 6.40 11.71 -3.64
N LYS A 216 7.74 11.66 -3.60
CA LYS A 216 8.62 12.85 -3.60
C LYS A 216 8.47 13.67 -4.88
N GLN A 217 8.35 13.03 -6.04
CA GLN A 217 8.11 13.69 -7.33
C GLN A 217 6.76 14.44 -7.38
N CYS A 218 5.81 14.04 -6.56
CA CYS A 218 4.53 14.74 -6.38
C CYS A 218 4.57 15.84 -5.30
N GLY A 219 5.76 16.19 -4.77
CA GLY A 219 5.91 17.17 -3.69
C GLY A 219 5.53 16.62 -2.31
N GLY A 220 5.38 15.31 -2.17
CA GLY A 220 5.09 14.65 -0.90
C GLY A 220 6.34 14.42 -0.03
N MET A 221 6.12 14.05 1.22
CA MET A 221 7.16 13.68 2.19
C MET A 221 7.06 12.23 2.60
N ILE A 222 8.21 11.66 2.98
CA ILE A 222 8.29 10.30 3.53
C ILE A 222 8.54 10.38 5.03
N ILE A 223 7.68 9.69 5.80
CA ILE A 223 7.89 9.43 7.23
C ILE A 223 8.44 8.01 7.36
N ARG A 224 9.57 7.86 8.02
CA ARG A 224 10.08 6.57 8.46
C ARG A 224 9.74 6.35 9.93
N VAL A 225 9.02 5.26 10.21
CA VAL A 225 8.67 4.86 11.58
C VAL A 225 9.67 3.81 12.04
N ASP A 226 10.55 4.20 12.97
CA ASP A 226 11.57 3.34 13.54
C ASP A 226 11.07 2.73 14.85
N ARG A 227 11.09 1.37 14.89
CA ARG A 227 10.87 0.59 16.11
C ARG A 227 11.89 -0.55 16.12
N LYS A 228 12.53 -0.78 17.25
CA LYS A 228 13.50 -1.88 17.39
C LYS A 228 12.75 -3.21 17.33
N PHE A 229 12.87 -3.93 16.22
CA PHE A 229 12.41 -5.30 16.04
C PHE A 229 13.50 -6.13 15.37
N ASN A 230 13.61 -7.40 15.76
CA ASN A 230 14.32 -8.38 14.96
C ASN A 230 13.37 -8.83 13.85
N ASN A 231 13.57 -8.33 12.64
CA ASN A 231 12.79 -8.74 11.46
C ASN A 231 13.53 -9.87 10.75
N ASN A 232 12.95 -11.07 10.72
CA ASN A 232 13.48 -12.25 10.02
C ASN A 232 12.77 -12.51 8.67
N ASP A 233 11.98 -11.55 8.17
CA ASP A 233 11.29 -11.69 6.88
C ASP A 233 12.25 -11.27 5.75
N ASN A 234 12.62 -12.25 4.89
CA ASN A 234 13.55 -12.05 3.79
C ASN A 234 12.90 -11.61 2.48
N HIS A 235 11.57 -11.38 2.45
CA HIS A 235 10.91 -10.91 1.23
C HIS A 235 11.37 -9.49 0.88
N GLU A 236 11.58 -9.22 -0.42
CA GLU A 236 12.06 -7.92 -0.93
C GLU A 236 11.25 -6.73 -0.40
N SER A 237 9.92 -6.88 -0.31
CA SER A 237 9.02 -5.84 0.21
C SER A 237 9.19 -5.53 1.71
N GLU A 238 9.93 -6.35 2.46
CA GLU A 238 10.26 -6.14 3.87
C GLU A 238 11.71 -5.65 4.08
N GLN A 239 12.48 -5.49 2.98
CA GLN A 239 13.85 -4.94 3.01
C GLN A 239 13.82 -3.42 2.82
N ILE A 240 13.58 -2.69 3.91
CA ILE A 240 13.46 -1.23 3.88
C ILE A 240 14.83 -0.58 3.89
N LYS A 241 15.16 0.17 2.83
CA LYS A 241 16.36 1.01 2.77
C LYS A 241 16.11 2.31 3.55
N ILE A 242 17.15 2.78 4.23
CA ILE A 242 17.15 4.03 4.99
C ILE A 242 17.59 5.15 4.03
N SER A 243 16.74 6.17 3.84
CA SER A 243 17.08 7.41 3.15
C SER A 243 17.36 8.51 4.18
N GLN A 244 18.35 9.36 3.92
CA GLN A 244 18.67 10.50 4.81
C GLN A 244 17.62 11.61 4.74
N ASP A 245 16.81 11.65 3.67
CA ASP A 245 15.80 12.69 3.43
C ASP A 245 14.46 12.41 4.11
N ASP A 246 14.34 11.29 4.83
CA ASP A 246 13.08 10.91 5.47
C ASP A 246 12.92 11.63 6.82
N TYR A 247 11.68 12.06 7.11
CA TYR A 247 11.34 12.45 8.47
C TYR A 247 11.23 11.20 9.36
N VAL A 248 12.00 11.16 10.45
CA VAL A 248 12.07 9.95 11.30
C VAL A 248 11.20 10.11 12.53
N ILE A 249 10.29 9.17 12.73
CA ILE A 249 9.51 9.03 13.96
C ILE A 249 9.99 7.79 14.71
N ASP A 250 10.68 8.00 15.83
CA ASP A 250 11.06 6.93 16.74
C ASP A 250 9.83 6.47 17.56
N ASN A 251 9.41 5.22 17.36
CA ASN A 251 8.31 4.54 18.04
C ASN A 251 8.79 3.50 19.05
N THR A 252 9.89 3.78 19.77
CA THR A 252 10.41 2.91 20.84
C THR A 252 9.81 3.22 22.22
N GLY A 253 9.06 4.32 22.34
CA GLY A 253 8.50 4.82 23.58
C GLY A 253 7.03 4.43 23.81
N THR A 254 6.32 5.29 24.55
CA THR A 254 4.89 5.13 24.84
C THR A 254 4.00 5.63 23.69
N PHE A 255 2.75 5.17 23.64
CA PHE A 255 1.76 5.70 22.68
C PHE A 255 1.53 7.21 22.83
N VAL A 256 1.55 7.72 24.07
CA VAL A 256 1.47 9.18 24.33
C VAL A 256 2.64 9.91 23.67
N GLY A 257 3.86 9.40 23.87
CA GLY A 257 5.05 9.98 23.24
C GLY A 257 4.99 9.93 21.72
N LEU A 258 4.50 8.85 21.13
CA LEU A 258 4.27 8.72 19.70
C LEU A 258 3.27 9.78 19.19
N PHE A 259 2.14 9.95 19.90
CA PHE A 259 1.12 10.94 19.54
C PHE A 259 1.70 12.36 19.43
N TYR A 260 2.49 12.80 20.43
CA TYR A 260 3.09 14.13 20.40
C TYR A 260 4.18 14.30 19.36
N LYS A 261 4.94 13.24 19.01
CA LYS A 261 5.90 13.28 17.91
C LYS A 261 5.17 13.47 16.57
N VAL A 262 4.05 12.78 16.36
CA VAL A 262 3.22 12.92 15.17
C VAL A 262 2.55 14.29 15.12
N LEU A 263 2.01 14.78 16.25
CA LEU A 263 1.41 16.11 16.34
C LEU A 263 2.40 17.19 15.94
N LYS A 264 3.66 17.08 16.41
CA LYS A 264 4.72 18.00 16.01
C LYS A 264 4.95 17.96 14.50
N PHE A 265 5.05 16.76 13.90
CA PHE A 265 5.21 16.63 12.44
C PHE A 265 4.07 17.31 11.68
N VAL A 266 2.82 17.04 12.05
CA VAL A 266 1.64 17.63 11.37
C VAL A 266 1.67 19.15 11.49
N THR A 267 2.02 19.69 12.66
CA THR A 267 2.13 21.13 12.91
C THR A 267 3.21 21.78 12.05
N ASP A 268 4.36 21.13 11.93
CA ASP A 268 5.51 21.72 11.25
C ASP A 268 5.40 21.65 9.71
N TYR A 269 4.69 20.65 9.16
CA TYR A 269 4.74 20.35 7.72
C TYR A 269 3.38 20.30 7.00
N MET A 270 2.27 20.05 7.70
CA MET A 270 0.98 19.81 7.04
C MET A 270 -0.08 20.89 7.28
N VAL A 271 0.06 21.72 8.28
CA VAL A 271 -0.90 22.81 8.67
C VAL A 271 -0.23 24.19 8.82
#